data_02110d81b02b69f2f86d896fa3dc3388
#
_entry.id   02110d81b02b69f2f86d896fa3dc3388
#
_cell.length_a   1.000
_cell.length_b   1.000
_cell.length_c   1.000
_cell.angle_alpha   90.00
_cell.angle_beta   90.00
_cell.angle_gamma   90.00
#
_symmetry.space_group_name_H-M   'P 1'
#
loop_
_entity.id
_entity.type
_entity.pdbx_description
1 polymer ?
#
loop_
_entity_poly.entity_id
_entity_poly.type
_entity_poly.pdbx_seq_one_letter_code
_entity_poly.pdbx_strand_id
1 'polypeptide(L)'
;LPKETILKNIYTEIYDGRRLVALPGFVDSHTHLVYGGSREHEFSKKLQGVPYLDILATGGGILSTVEATRNIEYKELLQKSLGSLYELASYGVTTMEVKSGYGLNRETEVKQLKIIKELNKTSPFDVLGTYMGAHTFPKEYKDNKQGYIDELMRDIEFVKENDLATFIDVFCEDSVFNYEQSKAILAKGKEVGLKVKIHADEIV
;
A
#
# COMPACT_ATOMS: atom_id res chain seq x y z
N LEU A 1 -8.96 38.11 2.54
CA LEU A 1 -9.05 38.89 3.77
C LEU A 1 -8.74 40.37 3.47
N PRO A 2 -9.41 41.35 4.10
CA PRO A 2 -9.06 42.76 3.98
C PRO A 2 -7.62 42.99 4.44
N LYS A 3 -6.91 43.88 3.74
CA LYS A 3 -5.50 44.23 4.05
C LYS A 3 -5.27 44.62 5.52
N GLU A 4 -6.25 45.28 6.10
CA GLU A 4 -6.23 45.70 7.50
C GLU A 4 -6.35 44.55 8.50
N THR A 5 -7.02 43.45 8.12
CA THR A 5 -7.12 42.23 8.93
C THR A 5 -5.81 41.47 8.96
N ILE A 6 -5.06 41.45 7.85
CA ILE A 6 -3.75 40.85 7.76
C ILE A 6 -2.74 41.52 8.69
N LEU A 7 -2.78 42.86 8.77
CA LEU A 7 -1.85 43.63 9.60
C LEU A 7 -2.11 43.49 11.11
N LYS A 8 -3.29 43.02 11.54
CA LYS A 8 -3.64 42.83 12.95
C LYS A 8 -3.28 41.47 13.52
N ASN A 9 -2.93 40.50 12.67
CA ASN A 9 -2.61 39.13 13.09
C ASN A 9 -1.11 38.85 12.86
N ILE A 10 -0.54 38.05 13.72
CA ILE A 10 0.84 37.55 13.57
C ILE A 10 0.75 36.31 12.73
N TYR A 11 1.29 36.35 11.50
CA TYR A 11 1.42 35.21 10.59
C TYR A 11 2.90 34.84 10.45
N THR A 12 3.19 33.59 10.42
CA THR A 12 4.55 33.07 10.18
C THR A 12 4.93 33.14 8.71
N GLU A 13 3.94 32.93 7.82
CA GLU A 13 4.12 32.96 6.36
C GLU A 13 2.90 33.60 5.68
N ILE A 14 3.15 34.30 4.58
CA ILE A 14 2.12 34.92 3.75
C ILE A 14 2.36 34.54 2.30
N TYR A 15 1.37 33.93 1.67
CA TYR A 15 1.39 33.58 0.25
C TYR A 15 0.47 34.50 -0.55
N ASP A 16 0.96 35.05 -1.68
CA ASP A 16 0.15 35.82 -2.60
C ASP A 16 -0.71 34.88 -3.46
N GLY A 17 -1.96 34.71 -3.08
CA GLY A 17 -2.94 33.86 -3.75
C GLY A 17 -3.66 34.51 -4.94
N ARG A 18 -3.25 35.70 -5.43
CA ARG A 18 -3.90 36.33 -6.59
C ARG A 18 -3.75 35.44 -7.82
N ARG A 19 -4.88 35.18 -8.52
CA ARG A 19 -5.01 34.26 -9.66
C ARG A 19 -4.83 32.77 -9.32
N LEU A 20 -4.86 32.41 -8.04
CA LEU A 20 -4.85 31.04 -7.58
C LEU A 20 -6.20 30.67 -6.97
N VAL A 21 -6.52 29.39 -7.02
CA VAL A 21 -7.66 28.81 -6.30
C VAL A 21 -7.11 27.91 -5.21
N ALA A 22 -7.51 28.13 -3.97
CA ALA A 22 -7.18 27.25 -2.85
C ALA A 22 -8.22 26.13 -2.76
N LEU A 23 -7.74 24.90 -2.81
CA LEU A 23 -8.54 23.68 -2.64
C LEU A 23 -8.00 22.87 -1.45
N PRO A 24 -8.84 22.04 -0.80
CA PRO A 24 -8.32 20.99 0.08
C PRO A 24 -7.37 20.08 -0.68
N GLY A 25 -6.32 19.59 -0.02
CA GLY A 25 -5.45 18.58 -0.60
C GLY A 25 -6.22 17.31 -0.94
N PHE A 26 -5.82 16.62 -2.01
CA PHE A 26 -6.46 15.37 -2.41
C PHE A 26 -6.11 14.24 -1.45
N VAL A 27 -7.05 13.31 -1.30
CA VAL A 27 -6.88 12.07 -0.54
C VAL A 27 -6.85 10.91 -1.52
N ASP A 28 -5.72 10.22 -1.62
CA ASP A 28 -5.63 8.95 -2.34
C ASP A 28 -5.86 7.80 -1.35
N SER A 29 -7.00 7.15 -1.46
CA SER A 29 -7.46 6.14 -0.51
C SER A 29 -6.99 4.72 -0.84
N HIS A 30 -6.19 4.52 -1.91
CA HIS A 30 -5.77 3.22 -2.36
C HIS A 30 -4.48 3.28 -3.17
N THR A 31 -3.34 3.02 -2.53
CA THR A 31 -2.06 2.88 -3.24
C THR A 31 -1.26 1.68 -2.78
N HIS A 32 -0.43 1.15 -3.69
CA HIS A 32 0.63 0.18 -3.42
C HIS A 32 2.00 0.82 -3.66
N LEU A 33 2.28 1.93 -2.98
CA LEU A 33 3.43 2.79 -3.24
C LEU A 33 4.78 2.13 -2.90
N VAL A 34 4.82 1.23 -1.91
CA VAL A 34 6.07 0.62 -1.42
C VAL A 34 6.27 -0.75 -2.06
N TYR A 35 7.03 -0.82 -3.14
CA TYR A 35 7.37 -2.07 -3.85
C TYR A 35 8.72 -1.99 -4.56
N GLY A 36 9.38 -3.15 -4.71
CA GLY A 36 10.61 -3.32 -5.50
C GLY A 36 10.35 -3.62 -6.96
N GLY A 37 11.36 -3.36 -7.79
CA GLY A 37 11.28 -3.64 -9.22
C GLY A 37 10.31 -2.75 -10.00
N SER A 38 10.01 -3.17 -11.22
CA SER A 38 9.00 -2.56 -12.11
C SER A 38 8.48 -3.60 -13.08
N ARG A 39 7.32 -3.32 -13.71
CA ARG A 39 6.68 -4.23 -14.67
C ARG A 39 6.31 -3.56 -15.99
N GLU A 40 7.01 -2.51 -16.38
CA GLU A 40 6.79 -1.79 -17.63
C GLU A 40 6.91 -2.69 -18.87
N HIS A 41 7.77 -3.69 -18.81
CA HIS A 41 7.90 -4.70 -19.88
C HIS A 41 6.64 -5.59 -20.04
N GLU A 42 5.89 -5.82 -18.96
CA GLU A 42 4.60 -6.54 -19.03
C GLU A 42 3.53 -5.66 -19.69
N PHE A 43 3.58 -4.35 -19.46
CA PHE A 43 2.66 -3.41 -20.10
C PHE A 43 2.79 -3.47 -21.62
N SER A 44 4.03 -3.52 -22.14
CA SER A 44 4.27 -3.68 -23.58
C SER A 44 3.68 -4.98 -24.13
N LYS A 45 3.78 -6.08 -23.38
CA LYS A 45 3.17 -7.38 -23.75
C LYS A 45 1.63 -7.30 -23.78
N LYS A 46 1.04 -6.65 -22.78
CA LYS A 46 -0.42 -6.42 -22.72
C LYS A 46 -0.91 -5.60 -23.92
N LEU A 47 -0.20 -4.55 -24.31
CA LEU A 47 -0.52 -3.77 -25.51
C LEU A 47 -0.42 -4.59 -26.81
N GLN A 48 0.42 -5.60 -26.84
CA GLN A 48 0.51 -6.56 -27.96
C GLN A 48 -0.56 -7.65 -27.92
N GLY A 49 -1.49 -7.61 -26.95
CA GLY A 49 -2.58 -8.56 -26.82
C GLY A 49 -2.19 -9.90 -26.16
N VAL A 50 -1.01 -9.99 -25.51
CA VAL A 50 -0.62 -11.21 -24.78
C VAL A 50 -1.57 -11.39 -23.58
N PRO A 51 -2.23 -12.56 -23.45
CA PRO A 51 -3.11 -12.84 -22.33
C PRO A 51 -2.40 -12.73 -20.99
N TYR A 52 -3.10 -12.22 -19.98
CA TYR A 52 -2.52 -12.06 -18.64
C TYR A 52 -2.00 -13.38 -18.04
N LEU A 53 -2.71 -14.49 -18.28
CA LEU A 53 -2.29 -15.80 -17.81
C LEU A 53 -0.96 -16.26 -18.42
N ASP A 54 -0.67 -15.88 -19.68
CA ASP A 54 0.60 -16.19 -20.33
C ASP A 54 1.75 -15.37 -19.72
N ILE A 55 1.46 -14.12 -19.33
CA ILE A 55 2.42 -13.28 -18.59
C ILE A 55 2.73 -13.91 -17.24
N LEU A 56 1.72 -14.37 -16.52
CA LEU A 56 1.90 -15.09 -15.24
C LEU A 56 2.70 -16.38 -15.41
N ALA A 57 2.43 -17.19 -16.44
CA ALA A 57 3.12 -18.42 -16.72
C ALA A 57 4.62 -18.25 -17.00
N THR A 58 5.01 -17.07 -17.51
CA THR A 58 6.41 -16.70 -17.74
C THR A 58 7.10 -16.06 -16.52
N GLY A 59 6.48 -16.11 -15.34
CA GLY A 59 7.04 -15.58 -14.08
C GLY A 59 6.78 -14.09 -13.86
N GLY A 60 5.88 -13.48 -14.63
CA GLY A 60 5.41 -12.09 -14.45
C GLY A 60 4.32 -11.96 -13.40
N GLY A 61 3.65 -10.80 -13.39
CA GLY A 61 2.57 -10.49 -12.49
C GLY A 61 3.03 -10.16 -11.07
N ILE A 62 2.12 -10.34 -10.10
CA ILE A 62 2.36 -9.98 -8.71
C ILE A 62 3.60 -10.68 -8.12
N LEU A 63 3.86 -11.92 -8.48
CA LEU A 63 4.97 -12.69 -7.90
C LEU A 63 6.35 -12.17 -8.33
N SER A 64 6.49 -11.53 -9.49
CA SER A 64 7.74 -10.85 -9.87
C SER A 64 8.00 -9.62 -9.01
N THR A 65 6.94 -8.86 -8.69
CA THR A 65 7.03 -7.73 -7.75
C THR A 65 7.37 -8.22 -6.34
N VAL A 66 6.78 -9.33 -5.89
CA VAL A 66 7.09 -9.94 -4.59
C VAL A 66 8.57 -10.30 -4.49
N GLU A 67 9.10 -10.98 -5.50
CA GLU A 67 10.53 -11.36 -5.54
C GLU A 67 11.44 -10.13 -5.50
N ALA A 68 11.15 -9.12 -6.31
CA ALA A 68 11.91 -7.86 -6.31
C ALA A 68 11.81 -7.12 -4.96
N THR A 69 10.63 -7.12 -4.32
CA THR A 69 10.43 -6.45 -3.02
C THR A 69 11.12 -7.20 -1.88
N ARG A 70 11.18 -8.53 -1.95
CA ARG A 70 11.92 -9.34 -0.97
C ARG A 70 13.42 -9.05 -1.04
N ASN A 71 13.97 -8.92 -2.26
CA ASN A 71 15.41 -8.82 -2.50
C ASN A 71 15.97 -7.39 -2.42
N ILE A 72 15.15 -6.35 -2.56
CA ILE A 72 15.62 -4.96 -2.49
C ILE A 72 16.00 -4.56 -1.06
N GLU A 73 17.12 -3.87 -0.93
CA GLU A 73 17.59 -3.35 0.35
C GLU A 73 16.64 -2.26 0.92
N TYR A 74 16.53 -2.19 2.25
CA TYR A 74 15.63 -1.25 2.93
C TYR A 74 15.82 0.19 2.47
N LYS A 75 17.08 0.66 2.44
CA LYS A 75 17.40 2.04 2.05
C LYS A 75 17.03 2.36 0.61
N GLU A 76 17.25 1.42 -0.29
CA GLU A 76 16.90 1.58 -1.70
C GLU A 76 15.38 1.62 -1.88
N LEU A 77 14.65 0.71 -1.22
CA LEU A 77 13.19 0.70 -1.25
C LEU A 77 12.60 1.98 -0.66
N LEU A 78 13.16 2.49 0.45
CA LEU A 78 12.77 3.77 1.04
C LEU A 78 12.96 4.93 0.06
N GLN A 79 14.11 5.04 -0.59
CA GLN A 79 14.40 6.10 -1.56
C GLN A 79 13.47 6.05 -2.77
N LYS A 80 13.22 4.85 -3.30
CA LYS A 80 12.25 4.66 -4.38
C LYS A 80 10.86 5.11 -3.95
N SER A 81 10.41 4.69 -2.78
CA SER A 81 9.08 5.03 -2.24
C SER A 81 8.94 6.52 -1.96
N LEU A 82 10.01 7.17 -1.49
CA LEU A 82 10.03 8.62 -1.29
C LEU A 82 9.87 9.37 -2.63
N GLY A 83 10.51 8.91 -3.69
CA GLY A 83 10.32 9.46 -5.04
C GLY A 83 8.88 9.39 -5.50
N SER A 84 8.24 8.22 -5.37
CA SER A 84 6.83 8.02 -5.71
C SER A 84 5.88 8.84 -4.83
N LEU A 85 6.20 9.03 -3.56
CA LEU A 85 5.45 9.89 -2.63
C LEU A 85 5.41 11.34 -3.12
N TYR A 86 6.57 11.90 -3.47
CA TYR A 86 6.64 13.27 -3.97
C TYR A 86 6.04 13.44 -5.36
N GLU A 87 6.06 12.41 -6.18
CA GLU A 87 5.35 12.39 -7.46
C GLU A 87 3.83 12.51 -7.24
N LEU A 88 3.23 11.70 -6.37
CA LEU A 88 1.81 11.83 -5.99
C LEU A 88 1.50 13.21 -5.40
N ALA A 89 2.36 13.72 -4.55
CA ALA A 89 2.21 15.06 -3.97
C ALA A 89 2.23 16.16 -5.05
N SER A 90 3.00 16.00 -6.12
CA SER A 90 3.02 16.95 -7.24
C SER A 90 1.68 17.08 -7.97
N TYR A 91 0.82 16.07 -7.84
CA TYR A 91 -0.56 16.08 -8.35
C TYR A 91 -1.58 16.62 -7.33
N GLY A 92 -1.11 17.10 -6.16
CA GLY A 92 -1.95 17.70 -5.13
C GLY A 92 -2.45 16.72 -4.07
N VAL A 93 -1.94 15.49 -4.05
CA VAL A 93 -2.26 14.51 -2.99
C VAL A 93 -1.49 14.88 -1.71
N THR A 94 -2.23 15.08 -0.61
CA THR A 94 -1.65 15.41 0.70
C THR A 94 -1.86 14.33 1.75
N THR A 95 -2.79 13.43 1.51
CA THR A 95 -3.10 12.29 2.37
C THR A 95 -3.20 11.04 1.51
N MET A 96 -2.50 9.98 1.86
CA MET A 96 -2.52 8.74 1.10
C MET A 96 -2.53 7.50 1.98
N GLU A 97 -3.29 6.53 1.55
CA GLU A 97 -3.26 5.19 2.09
C GLU A 97 -2.25 4.36 1.32
N VAL A 98 -1.34 3.71 2.02
CA VAL A 98 -0.28 2.90 1.42
C VAL A 98 -0.33 1.47 1.98
N LYS A 99 -0.46 0.51 1.08
CA LYS A 99 -0.54 -0.91 1.40
C LYS A 99 0.82 -1.59 1.36
N SER A 100 1.04 -2.55 2.24
CA SER A 100 2.01 -3.62 2.05
C SER A 100 1.47 -4.64 1.02
N GLY A 101 1.86 -5.91 1.06
CA GLY A 101 1.25 -6.94 0.22
C GLY A 101 2.13 -7.41 -0.94
N TYR A 102 3.36 -6.93 -1.01
CA TYR A 102 4.38 -7.45 -1.91
C TYR A 102 5.51 -8.18 -1.18
N GLY A 103 5.30 -8.49 0.10
CA GLY A 103 6.20 -9.33 0.86
C GLY A 103 5.75 -10.78 0.86
N LEU A 104 4.50 -11.00 1.21
CA LEU A 104 3.87 -12.30 1.42
C LEU A 104 4.66 -13.19 2.39
N ASN A 105 5.40 -12.58 3.28
CA ASN A 105 6.04 -13.14 4.47
C ASN A 105 6.23 -12.03 5.50
N ARG A 106 6.29 -12.39 6.76
CA ARG A 106 6.40 -11.42 7.87
C ARG A 106 7.54 -10.43 7.69
N GLU A 107 8.73 -10.91 7.35
CA GLU A 107 9.92 -10.06 7.27
C GLU A 107 9.74 -8.91 6.28
N THR A 108 9.27 -9.23 5.07
CA THR A 108 9.13 -8.23 4.00
C THR A 108 7.90 -7.36 4.17
N GLU A 109 6.78 -7.91 4.64
CA GLU A 109 5.60 -7.12 5.00
C GLU A 109 5.94 -6.08 6.07
N VAL A 110 6.66 -6.49 7.12
CA VAL A 110 7.14 -5.58 8.18
C VAL A 110 8.14 -4.55 7.62
N LYS A 111 9.01 -4.95 6.69
CA LYS A 111 9.91 -4.01 5.98
C LYS A 111 9.11 -2.91 5.27
N GLN A 112 8.08 -3.28 4.50
CA GLN A 112 7.22 -2.32 3.82
C GLN A 112 6.48 -1.40 4.80
N LEU A 113 5.87 -1.96 5.85
CA LEU A 113 5.13 -1.18 6.85
C LEU A 113 6.04 -0.21 7.63
N LYS A 114 7.27 -0.60 7.94
CA LYS A 114 8.26 0.29 8.55
C LYS A 114 8.62 1.46 7.63
N ILE A 115 8.78 1.20 6.33
CA ILE A 115 9.01 2.25 5.33
C ILE A 115 7.82 3.21 5.28
N ILE A 116 6.58 2.70 5.24
CA ILE A 116 5.37 3.52 5.28
C ILE A 116 5.35 4.43 6.52
N LYS A 117 5.68 3.88 7.68
CA LYS A 117 5.75 4.64 8.94
C LYS A 117 6.87 5.69 8.91
N GLU A 118 8.00 5.38 8.28
CA GLU A 118 9.10 6.34 8.11
C GLU A 118 8.72 7.47 7.15
N LEU A 119 8.06 7.16 6.02
CA LEU A 119 7.52 8.16 5.10
C LEU A 119 6.54 9.12 5.80
N ASN A 120 5.62 8.60 6.62
CA ASN A 120 4.70 9.42 7.41
C ASN A 120 5.43 10.34 8.40
N LYS A 121 6.52 9.85 9.00
CA LYS A 121 7.28 10.62 9.99
C LYS A 121 8.17 11.69 9.37
N THR A 122 8.72 11.44 8.18
CA THR A 122 9.77 12.26 7.57
C THR A 122 9.30 13.18 6.46
N SER A 123 8.07 12.99 5.98
CA SER A 123 7.46 13.86 4.97
C SER A 123 6.39 14.79 5.58
N PRO A 124 5.99 15.86 4.89
CA PRO A 124 4.90 16.75 5.32
C PRO A 124 3.50 16.20 5.00
N PHE A 125 3.40 14.96 4.51
CA PHE A 125 2.15 14.34 4.06
C PHE A 125 1.63 13.33 5.07
N ASP A 126 0.31 13.12 5.12
CA ASP A 126 -0.31 12.05 5.90
C ASP A 126 -0.22 10.73 5.13
N VAL A 127 0.59 9.80 5.60
CA VAL A 127 0.78 8.47 5.01
C VAL A 127 0.25 7.39 5.95
N LEU A 128 -0.87 6.78 5.58
CA LEU A 128 -1.58 5.80 6.40
C LEU A 128 -1.28 4.38 5.96
N GLY A 129 -0.72 3.57 6.85
CA GLY A 129 -0.34 2.19 6.54
C GLY A 129 -1.51 1.21 6.59
N THR A 130 -1.57 0.34 5.60
CA THR A 130 -2.47 -0.81 5.52
C THR A 130 -1.66 -2.11 5.43
N TYR A 131 -1.87 -3.03 6.35
CA TYR A 131 -1.34 -4.39 6.23
C TYR A 131 -2.16 -5.19 5.22
N MET A 132 -1.49 -5.74 4.20
CA MET A 132 -2.13 -6.54 3.16
C MET A 132 -1.37 -7.83 2.86
N GLY A 133 -0.91 -8.55 3.88
CA GLY A 133 -0.32 -9.89 3.69
C GLY A 133 -1.26 -10.84 2.93
N ALA A 134 -2.56 -10.63 3.05
CA ALA A 134 -3.59 -11.35 2.31
C ALA A 134 -3.83 -10.80 0.88
N HIS A 135 -2.75 -10.54 0.12
CA HIS A 135 -2.81 -10.04 -1.26
C HIS A 135 -2.83 -11.20 -2.27
N THR A 136 -2.07 -12.24 -2.05
CA THR A 136 -2.14 -13.53 -2.77
C THR A 136 -1.44 -14.62 -1.93
N PHE A 137 -1.52 -15.87 -2.40
CA PHE A 137 -0.75 -16.96 -1.78
C PHE A 137 0.68 -16.99 -2.34
N PRO A 138 1.72 -16.97 -1.50
CA PRO A 138 3.09 -17.10 -1.95
C PRO A 138 3.39 -18.52 -2.44
N LYS A 139 4.42 -18.65 -3.30
CA LYS A 139 4.78 -19.93 -3.94
C LYS A 139 5.03 -21.06 -2.94
N GLU A 140 5.63 -20.73 -1.80
CA GLU A 140 5.97 -21.67 -0.73
C GLU A 140 4.74 -22.26 -0.01
N TYR A 141 3.57 -21.62 -0.14
CA TYR A 141 2.31 -22.10 0.42
C TYR A 141 1.30 -22.60 -0.62
N LYS A 142 1.75 -22.83 -1.87
CA LYS A 142 0.88 -23.30 -2.97
C LYS A 142 0.05 -24.54 -2.58
N ASP A 143 0.66 -25.49 -1.89
CA ASP A 143 0.03 -26.75 -1.48
C ASP A 143 -0.45 -26.74 -0.01
N ASN A 144 -0.28 -25.62 0.70
CA ASN A 144 -0.68 -25.47 2.10
C ASN A 144 -1.29 -24.09 2.38
N LYS A 145 -2.37 -23.76 1.69
CA LYS A 145 -3.03 -22.44 1.84
C LYS A 145 -3.46 -22.16 3.28
N GLN A 146 -3.91 -23.18 4.03
CA GLN A 146 -4.29 -23.00 5.43
C GLN A 146 -3.11 -22.60 6.31
N GLY A 147 -1.94 -23.19 6.09
CA GLY A 147 -0.71 -22.80 6.82
C GLY A 147 -0.36 -21.32 6.64
N TYR A 148 -0.59 -20.78 5.43
CA TYR A 148 -0.40 -19.36 5.19
C TYR A 148 -1.43 -18.49 5.93
N ILE A 149 -2.70 -18.90 5.95
CA ILE A 149 -3.74 -18.21 6.71
C ILE A 149 -3.40 -18.18 8.19
N ASP A 150 -2.92 -19.29 8.73
CA ASP A 150 -2.51 -19.39 10.14
C ASP A 150 -1.30 -18.47 10.45
N GLU A 151 -0.41 -18.26 9.48
CA GLU A 151 0.68 -17.27 9.57
C GLU A 151 0.14 -15.85 9.56
N LEU A 152 -0.77 -15.53 8.63
CA LEU A 152 -1.43 -14.22 8.56
C LEU A 152 -2.12 -13.86 9.88
N MET A 153 -2.80 -14.81 10.54
CA MET A 153 -3.44 -14.55 11.83
C MET A 153 -2.45 -14.11 12.90
N ARG A 154 -1.27 -14.74 12.95
CA ARG A 154 -0.18 -14.34 13.88
C ARG A 154 0.47 -13.02 13.48
N ASP A 155 0.53 -12.73 12.18
CA ASP A 155 1.09 -11.48 11.67
C ASP A 155 0.18 -10.29 11.93
N ILE A 156 -1.13 -10.46 11.89
CA ILE A 156 -2.12 -9.43 12.24
C ILE A 156 -1.92 -8.98 13.70
N GLU A 157 -1.74 -9.91 14.63
CA GLU A 157 -1.44 -9.59 16.03
C GLU A 157 -0.13 -8.81 16.15
N PHE A 158 0.93 -9.33 15.53
CA PHE A 158 2.25 -8.68 15.53
C PHE A 158 2.20 -7.25 14.95
N VAL A 159 1.52 -7.05 13.85
CA VAL A 159 1.35 -5.73 13.20
C VAL A 159 0.69 -4.75 14.16
N LYS A 160 -0.36 -5.18 14.85
CA LYS A 160 -1.08 -4.34 15.82
C LYS A 160 -0.25 -4.04 17.06
N GLU A 161 0.39 -5.04 17.65
CA GLU A 161 1.23 -4.89 18.85
C GLU A 161 2.40 -3.92 18.63
N ASN A 162 2.93 -3.88 17.41
CA ASN A 162 4.04 -3.00 17.03
C ASN A 162 3.59 -1.68 16.37
N ASP A 163 2.29 -1.39 16.36
CA ASP A 163 1.72 -0.17 15.77
C ASP A 163 2.20 0.09 14.33
N LEU A 164 2.23 -0.95 13.48
CA LEU A 164 2.78 -0.88 12.14
C LEU A 164 1.78 -0.45 11.08
N ALA A 165 0.47 -0.63 11.33
CA ALA A 165 -0.58 -0.27 10.39
C ALA A 165 -1.84 0.23 11.10
N THR A 166 -2.61 1.07 10.41
CA THR A 166 -3.94 1.54 10.84
C THR A 166 -5.05 0.63 10.31
N PHE A 167 -4.84 0.08 9.13
CA PHE A 167 -5.82 -0.73 8.41
C PHE A 167 -5.27 -2.12 8.12
N ILE A 168 -6.20 -3.04 7.85
CA ILE A 168 -5.95 -4.34 7.22
C ILE A 168 -6.81 -4.46 5.98
N ASP A 169 -6.26 -5.09 4.94
CA ASP A 169 -6.95 -5.35 3.68
C ASP A 169 -6.75 -6.80 3.24
N VAL A 170 -7.69 -7.32 2.48
CA VAL A 170 -7.66 -8.66 1.90
C VAL A 170 -8.14 -8.64 0.47
N PHE A 171 -7.50 -9.41 -0.41
CA PHE A 171 -7.95 -9.61 -1.78
C PHE A 171 -8.89 -10.81 -1.85
N CYS A 172 -10.19 -10.51 -1.79
CA CYS A 172 -11.28 -11.47 -1.86
C CYS A 172 -11.65 -11.71 -3.32
N GLU A 173 -11.13 -12.79 -3.90
CA GLU A 173 -11.35 -13.14 -5.30
C GLU A 173 -11.26 -14.66 -5.48
N ASP A 174 -11.95 -15.24 -6.45
CA ASP A 174 -12.11 -16.69 -6.64
C ASP A 174 -10.78 -17.46 -6.65
N SER A 175 -9.76 -16.94 -7.30
CA SER A 175 -8.46 -17.60 -7.41
C SER A 175 -7.49 -17.29 -6.26
N VAL A 176 -7.88 -16.37 -5.34
CA VAL A 176 -7.05 -15.86 -4.26
C VAL A 176 -7.63 -16.26 -2.91
N PHE A 177 -8.15 -15.32 -2.12
CA PHE A 177 -8.84 -15.61 -0.86
C PHE A 177 -10.34 -15.65 -1.10
N ASN A 178 -10.98 -16.76 -0.74
CA ASN A 178 -12.43 -16.88 -0.84
C ASN A 178 -13.13 -16.09 0.27
N TYR A 179 -14.47 -16.01 0.19
CA TYR A 179 -15.30 -15.27 1.14
C TYR A 179 -15.04 -15.65 2.62
N GLU A 180 -15.02 -16.95 2.94
CA GLU A 180 -14.86 -17.40 4.33
C GLU A 180 -13.46 -17.10 4.88
N GLN A 181 -12.43 -17.24 4.05
CA GLN A 181 -11.05 -16.89 4.40
C GLN A 181 -10.91 -15.38 4.60
N SER A 182 -11.45 -14.59 3.70
CA SER A 182 -11.43 -13.12 3.76
C SER A 182 -12.18 -12.61 5.01
N LYS A 183 -13.35 -13.17 5.28
CA LYS A 183 -14.13 -12.86 6.47
C LYS A 183 -13.38 -13.18 7.76
N ALA A 184 -12.71 -14.33 7.84
CA ALA A 184 -11.92 -14.71 9.01
C ALA A 184 -10.74 -13.76 9.25
N ILE A 185 -9.98 -13.41 8.17
CA ILE A 185 -8.85 -12.49 8.23
C ILE A 185 -9.30 -11.10 8.68
N LEU A 186 -10.36 -10.55 8.10
CA LEU A 186 -10.88 -9.23 8.46
C LEU A 186 -11.49 -9.21 9.87
N ALA A 187 -12.16 -10.31 10.30
CA ALA A 187 -12.65 -10.43 11.65
C ALA A 187 -11.51 -10.40 12.68
N LYS A 188 -10.41 -11.11 12.41
CA LYS A 188 -9.20 -11.06 13.25
C LYS A 188 -8.61 -9.66 13.31
N GLY A 189 -8.50 -8.96 12.17
CA GLY A 189 -8.04 -7.58 12.11
C GLY A 189 -8.90 -6.64 12.97
N LYS A 190 -10.22 -6.78 12.87
CA LYS A 190 -11.16 -5.99 13.67
C LYS A 190 -11.07 -6.33 15.17
N GLU A 191 -10.92 -7.60 15.53
CA GLU A 191 -10.73 -8.06 16.90
C GLU A 191 -9.56 -7.38 17.59
N VAL A 192 -8.40 -7.29 16.91
CA VAL A 192 -7.20 -6.62 17.44
C VAL A 192 -7.25 -5.09 17.31
N GLY A 193 -8.30 -4.51 16.72
CA GLY A 193 -8.50 -3.07 16.61
C GLY A 193 -7.85 -2.41 15.40
N LEU A 194 -7.63 -3.13 14.30
CA LEU A 194 -7.34 -2.56 12.98
C LEU A 194 -8.66 -2.19 12.29
N LYS A 195 -8.64 -1.14 11.48
CA LYS A 195 -9.73 -0.77 10.58
C LYS A 195 -9.67 -1.66 9.34
N VAL A 196 -10.83 -2.15 8.88
CA VAL A 196 -10.88 -3.15 7.79
C VAL A 196 -11.20 -2.52 6.45
N LYS A 197 -10.57 -3.04 5.40
CA LYS A 197 -10.80 -2.77 3.99
C LYS A 197 -10.90 -4.10 3.24
N ILE A 198 -11.37 -4.07 2.01
CA ILE A 198 -11.46 -5.26 1.16
C ILE A 198 -11.28 -4.86 -0.31
N HIS A 199 -10.49 -5.64 -1.05
CA HIS A 199 -10.55 -5.74 -2.50
C HIS A 199 -11.52 -6.86 -2.85
N ALA A 200 -12.54 -6.58 -3.63
CA ALA A 200 -13.52 -7.56 -4.08
C ALA A 200 -14.10 -7.14 -5.42
N ASP A 201 -14.63 -8.10 -6.19
CA ASP A 201 -15.27 -7.86 -7.47
C ASP A 201 -14.36 -7.12 -8.48
N GLU A 202 -13.06 -7.43 -8.47
CA GLU A 202 -12.08 -6.83 -9.39
C GLU A 202 -12.00 -7.62 -10.71
N ILE A 203 -12.17 -8.93 -10.63
CA ILE A 203 -12.03 -9.85 -11.78
C ILE A 203 -13.38 -10.48 -12.13
N VAL A 204 -14.15 -10.94 -11.16
CA VAL A 204 -15.45 -11.62 -11.30
C VAL A 204 -16.51 -11.08 -10.34
#